data_af3d55698e3d4354966342e8425661b8
#
_entry.id   af3d55698e3d4354966342e8425661b8
#
_cell.length_a   1.000
_cell.length_b   1.000
_cell.length_c   1.000
_cell.angle_alpha   90.00
_cell.angle_beta   90.00
_cell.angle_gamma   90.00
#
_symmetry.space_group_name_H-M   'P 1'
#
loop_
_entity.id
_entity.type
_entity.pdbx_description
1 polymer ?
#
loop_
_entity_poly.entity_id
_entity_poly.type
_entity_poly.pdbx_seq_one_letter_code
_entity_poly.pdbx_strand_id
1 'polypeptide(L)'
;MKFETYGNCFVCGENNPGGLRLNFEIDKEHQTLKTSFVAGPTFQGWDGIVHGGIICTLLDEAMAKLVYELGYQAVTASLEVKFKKPAPILEPLLVYGEITEVSKRLIKAKARVVKEDRTLLAEGKSTLMRS
;
A
#
# COMPACT_ATOMS: atom_id res chain seq x y z
N MET A 1 12.54 -12.28 -14.52
CA MET A 1 11.25 -12.83 -14.08
C MET A 1 10.17 -11.76 -14.30
N LYS A 2 9.03 -12.20 -14.79
CA LYS A 2 7.90 -11.31 -15.03
C LYS A 2 6.82 -11.58 -14.00
N PHE A 3 6.36 -10.51 -13.33
CA PHE A 3 5.33 -10.62 -12.29
C PHE A 3 3.98 -10.17 -12.84
N GLU A 4 2.98 -11.03 -12.79
CA GLU A 4 1.63 -10.75 -13.27
C GLU A 4 0.59 -11.24 -12.28
N THR A 5 -0.54 -10.56 -12.21
CA THR A 5 -1.61 -10.89 -11.26
C THR A 5 -2.89 -11.40 -11.92
N TYR A 6 -3.09 -11.05 -13.18
CA TYR A 6 -4.30 -11.40 -13.94
C TYR A 6 -5.61 -11.03 -13.20
N GLY A 7 -5.59 -9.96 -12.41
CA GLY A 7 -6.73 -9.53 -11.64
C GLY A 7 -6.97 -10.31 -10.36
N ASN A 8 -6.03 -11.13 -9.93
CA ASN A 8 -6.18 -11.98 -8.75
C ASN A 8 -5.48 -11.47 -7.49
N CYS A 9 -4.88 -10.29 -7.55
CA CYS A 9 -4.20 -9.71 -6.40
C CYS A 9 -5.15 -9.60 -5.20
N PHE A 10 -4.67 -9.99 -4.04
CA PHE A 10 -5.44 -9.90 -2.79
C PHE A 10 -5.88 -8.46 -2.48
N VAL A 11 -5.09 -7.48 -2.85
CA VAL A 11 -5.38 -6.09 -2.49
C VAL A 11 -6.13 -5.34 -3.59
N CYS A 12 -5.70 -5.47 -4.84
CA CYS A 12 -6.25 -4.67 -5.94
C CYS A 12 -6.95 -5.50 -7.02
N GLY A 13 -6.95 -6.82 -6.93
CA GLY A 13 -7.51 -7.67 -7.99
C GLY A 13 -9.02 -7.70 -7.99
N GLU A 14 -9.62 -7.35 -9.12
CA GLU A 14 -11.08 -7.39 -9.29
C GLU A 14 -11.63 -8.80 -9.23
N ASN A 15 -10.81 -9.79 -9.60
CA ASN A 15 -11.22 -11.18 -9.70
C ASN A 15 -11.03 -11.97 -8.41
N ASN A 16 -10.49 -11.36 -7.37
CA ASN A 16 -10.31 -12.03 -6.08
C ASN A 16 -11.51 -11.74 -5.18
N PRO A 17 -12.41 -12.71 -4.96
CA PRO A 17 -13.63 -12.45 -4.18
C PRO A 17 -13.37 -12.13 -2.71
N GLY A 18 -12.23 -12.56 -2.16
CA GLY A 18 -11.84 -12.26 -0.79
C GLY A 18 -10.92 -11.05 -0.65
N GLY A 19 -10.66 -10.35 -1.75
CA GLY A 19 -9.72 -9.25 -1.77
C GLY A 19 -10.29 -7.93 -1.31
N LEU A 20 -9.41 -6.95 -1.10
CA LEU A 20 -9.80 -5.60 -0.68
C LEU A 20 -10.32 -4.77 -1.83
N ARG A 21 -9.97 -5.12 -3.05
CA ARG A 21 -10.42 -4.46 -4.30
C ARG A 21 -10.20 -2.97 -4.32
N LEU A 22 -9.02 -2.53 -3.88
CA LEU A 22 -8.66 -1.12 -3.84
C LEU A 22 -8.47 -0.56 -5.24
N ASN A 23 -8.94 0.67 -5.43
CA ASN A 23 -8.70 1.44 -6.65
C ASN A 23 -7.69 2.53 -6.35
N PHE A 24 -6.76 2.76 -7.29
CA PHE A 24 -5.64 3.66 -7.07
C PHE A 24 -5.67 4.80 -8.07
N GLU A 25 -5.31 5.99 -7.61
CA GLU A 25 -5.01 7.13 -8.47
C GLU A 25 -3.50 7.27 -8.55
N ILE A 26 -2.96 7.22 -9.77
CA ILE A 26 -1.52 7.24 -9.99
C ILE A 26 -1.15 8.46 -10.81
N ASP A 27 -0.22 9.23 -10.29
CA ASP A 27 0.38 10.36 -10.99
C ASP A 27 1.77 9.94 -11.45
N LYS A 28 1.87 9.58 -12.74
CA LYS A 28 3.12 9.10 -13.32
C LYS A 28 4.19 10.17 -13.39
N GLU A 29 3.79 11.42 -13.57
CA GLU A 29 4.72 12.54 -13.65
C GLU A 29 5.43 12.75 -12.31
N HIS A 30 4.67 12.72 -11.20
CA HIS A 30 5.21 12.93 -9.87
C HIS A 30 5.59 11.63 -9.15
N GLN A 31 5.34 10.48 -9.80
CA GLN A 31 5.64 9.15 -9.25
C GLN A 31 4.98 8.93 -7.88
N THR A 32 3.70 9.26 -7.81
CA THR A 32 2.91 9.12 -6.59
C THR A 32 1.64 8.32 -6.83
N LEU A 33 1.11 7.77 -5.74
CA LEU A 33 -0.12 6.99 -5.74
C LEU A 33 -0.95 7.38 -4.53
N LYS A 34 -2.28 7.36 -4.69
CA LYS A 34 -3.19 7.50 -3.55
C LYS A 34 -4.38 6.57 -3.71
N THR A 35 -4.91 6.14 -2.57
CA THR A 35 -6.14 5.37 -2.49
C THR A 35 -6.81 5.63 -1.15
N SER A 36 -8.03 5.14 -1.00
CA SER A 36 -8.75 5.19 0.26
C SER A 36 -9.31 3.81 0.59
N PHE A 37 -9.48 3.54 1.87
CA PHE A 37 -9.97 2.26 2.35
C PHE A 37 -10.76 2.46 3.64
N VAL A 38 -11.91 1.79 3.72
CA VAL A 38 -12.70 1.72 4.96
C VAL A 38 -12.69 0.26 5.40
N ALA A 39 -12.02 -0.01 6.53
CA ALA A 39 -11.93 -1.37 7.04
C ALA A 39 -13.22 -1.75 7.77
N GLY A 40 -13.84 -2.85 7.32
CA GLY A 40 -14.94 -3.45 8.08
C GLY A 40 -14.39 -4.25 9.27
N PRO A 41 -15.30 -4.79 10.11
CA PRO A 41 -14.92 -5.56 11.31
C PRO A 41 -14.06 -6.79 11.01
N THR A 42 -14.14 -7.36 9.80
CA THR A 42 -13.32 -8.50 9.39
C THR A 42 -11.82 -8.20 9.50
N PHE A 43 -11.44 -6.93 9.34
CA PHE A 43 -10.03 -6.51 9.30
C PHE A 43 -9.52 -5.95 10.62
N GLN A 44 -10.28 -6.09 11.70
CA GLN A 44 -9.81 -5.60 13.00
C GLN A 44 -8.84 -6.58 13.67
N GLY A 45 -7.95 -6.02 14.48
CA GLY A 45 -7.12 -6.77 15.42
C GLY A 45 -7.73 -6.62 16.80
N TRP A 46 -7.27 -5.60 17.54
CA TRP A 46 -7.94 -5.19 18.76
C TRP A 46 -9.32 -4.63 18.42
N ASP A 47 -10.26 -4.78 19.32
CA ASP A 47 -11.63 -4.36 19.10
C ASP A 47 -11.70 -2.90 18.62
N GLY A 48 -12.30 -2.68 17.45
CA GLY A 48 -12.44 -1.34 16.88
C GLY A 48 -11.21 -0.79 16.15
N ILE A 49 -10.11 -1.54 16.12
CA ILE A 49 -8.84 -1.08 15.54
C ILE A 49 -8.43 -2.00 14.39
N VAL A 50 -8.04 -1.39 13.27
CA VAL A 50 -7.56 -2.14 12.10
C VAL A 50 -6.32 -2.93 12.48
N HIS A 51 -6.28 -4.22 12.13
CA HIS A 51 -5.14 -5.08 12.40
C HIS A 51 -3.86 -4.49 11.78
N GLY A 52 -2.76 -4.52 12.55
CA GLY A 52 -1.48 -4.00 12.07
C GLY A 52 -1.00 -4.62 10.77
N GLY A 53 -1.28 -5.91 10.56
CA GLY A 53 -0.97 -6.58 9.30
C GLY A 53 -1.73 -6.02 8.11
N ILE A 54 -2.97 -5.55 8.32
CA ILE A 54 -3.72 -4.90 7.25
C ILE A 54 -3.12 -3.53 6.92
N ILE A 55 -2.69 -2.79 7.94
CA ILE A 55 -1.98 -1.52 7.72
C ILE A 55 -0.70 -1.76 6.91
N CYS A 56 0.07 -2.80 7.25
CA CYS A 56 1.25 -3.17 6.49
C CYS A 56 0.90 -3.52 5.03
N THR A 57 -0.22 -4.22 4.83
CA THR A 57 -0.71 -4.57 3.49
C THR A 57 -1.01 -3.31 2.67
N LEU A 58 -1.68 -2.33 3.27
CA LEU A 58 -1.99 -1.08 2.59
C LEU A 58 -0.72 -0.31 2.20
N LEU A 59 0.24 -0.24 3.11
CA LEU A 59 1.51 0.44 2.86
C LEU A 59 2.32 -0.27 1.78
N ASP A 60 2.45 -1.60 1.88
CA ASP A 60 3.20 -2.38 0.90
C ASP A 60 2.59 -2.23 -0.49
N GLU A 61 1.28 -2.36 -0.59
CA GLU A 61 0.59 -2.25 -1.87
C GLU A 61 0.73 -0.85 -2.48
N ALA A 62 0.65 0.20 -1.68
CA ALA A 62 0.79 1.56 -2.17
C ALA A 62 2.15 1.78 -2.84
N MET A 63 3.18 1.11 -2.36
CA MET A 63 4.52 1.19 -2.93
C MET A 63 4.70 0.22 -4.10
N ALA A 64 4.31 -1.04 -3.92
CA ALA A 64 4.49 -2.07 -4.95
C ALA A 64 3.64 -1.80 -6.19
N LYS A 65 2.39 -1.38 -6.00
CA LYS A 65 1.48 -1.05 -7.12
C LYS A 65 1.99 0.14 -7.91
N LEU A 66 2.49 1.16 -7.22
CA LEU A 66 3.08 2.32 -7.88
C LEU A 66 4.26 1.93 -8.76
N VAL A 67 5.16 1.13 -8.22
CA VAL A 67 6.33 0.63 -8.96
C VAL A 67 5.90 -0.14 -10.20
N TYR A 68 4.91 -1.02 -10.06
CA TYR A 68 4.39 -1.80 -11.17
C TYR A 68 3.76 -0.90 -12.25
N GLU A 69 2.93 0.07 -11.85
CA GLU A 69 2.23 0.95 -12.78
C GLU A 69 3.18 1.91 -13.52
N LEU A 70 4.35 2.17 -12.96
CA LEU A 70 5.37 2.96 -13.64
C LEU A 70 6.21 2.11 -14.61
N GLY A 71 5.89 0.83 -14.76
CA GLY A 71 6.53 -0.04 -15.74
C GLY A 71 7.71 -0.86 -15.21
N TYR A 72 7.96 -0.82 -13.92
CA TYR A 72 9.05 -1.61 -13.35
C TYR A 72 8.58 -3.00 -12.94
N GLN A 73 9.44 -3.99 -13.16
CA GLN A 73 9.25 -5.34 -12.65
C GLN A 73 10.11 -5.51 -11.42
N ALA A 74 9.49 -5.51 -10.25
CA ALA A 74 10.20 -5.56 -8.97
C ALA A 74 9.33 -6.20 -7.90
N VAL A 75 9.96 -6.75 -6.89
CA VAL A 75 9.28 -7.37 -5.76
C VAL A 75 9.81 -6.79 -4.45
N THR A 76 8.94 -6.63 -3.48
CA THR A 76 9.32 -6.10 -2.16
C THR A 76 10.35 -7.03 -1.52
N ALA A 77 11.54 -6.50 -1.24
CA ALA A 77 12.60 -7.22 -0.55
C ALA A 77 12.64 -6.89 0.93
N SER A 78 12.32 -5.66 1.31
CA SER A 78 12.22 -5.29 2.72
C SER A 78 11.14 -4.22 2.90
N LEU A 79 10.51 -4.27 4.07
CA LEU A 79 9.45 -3.34 4.45
C LEU A 79 9.67 -2.95 5.91
N GLU A 80 9.78 -1.64 6.18
CA GLU A 80 9.86 -1.11 7.53
C GLU A 80 8.60 -0.27 7.77
N VAL A 81 7.88 -0.56 8.85
CA VAL A 81 6.64 0.14 9.19
C VAL A 81 6.75 0.72 10.59
N LYS A 82 6.32 1.97 10.73
CA LYS A 82 6.20 2.62 12.04
C LYS A 82 4.72 2.94 12.27
N PHE A 83 4.18 2.40 13.34
CA PHE A 83 2.80 2.65 13.77
C PHE A 83 2.81 3.83 14.73
N LYS A 84 2.11 4.90 14.34
CA LYS A 84 2.09 6.14 15.14
C LYS A 84 0.85 6.22 16.03
N LYS A 85 -0.31 5.83 15.50
CA LYS A 85 -1.59 5.84 16.21
C LYS A 85 -2.47 4.70 15.73
N PRO A 86 -3.37 4.19 16.58
CA PRO A 86 -4.32 3.15 16.13
C PRO A 86 -5.22 3.67 15.01
N ALA A 87 -5.45 2.82 14.01
CA ALA A 87 -6.33 3.14 12.90
C ALA A 87 -7.73 2.61 13.22
N PRO A 88 -8.77 3.46 13.23
CA PRO A 88 -10.11 2.98 13.55
C PRO A 88 -10.72 2.22 12.36
N ILE A 89 -11.51 1.16 12.67
CA ILE A 89 -12.36 0.55 11.65
C ILE A 89 -13.52 1.50 11.35
N LEU A 90 -14.18 1.29 10.20
CA LEU A 90 -15.38 2.01 9.76
C LEU A 90 -15.16 3.50 9.47
N GLU A 91 -13.93 3.97 9.49
CA GLU A 91 -13.58 5.34 9.10
C GLU A 91 -12.69 5.31 7.87
N PRO A 92 -12.81 6.30 6.98
CA PRO A 92 -11.96 6.34 5.80
C PRO A 92 -10.49 6.55 6.17
N LEU A 93 -9.64 5.69 5.59
CA LEU A 93 -8.19 5.81 5.68
C LEU A 93 -7.67 6.20 4.31
N LEU A 94 -6.81 7.21 4.27
CA LEU A 94 -6.17 7.65 3.03
C LEU A 94 -4.75 7.11 3.01
N VAL A 95 -4.37 6.52 1.89
CA VAL A 95 -3.06 5.90 1.73
C VAL A 95 -2.34 6.57 0.57
N TYR A 96 -1.11 7.01 0.83
CA TYR A 96 -0.27 7.67 -0.15
C TYR A 96 1.05 6.93 -0.30
N GLY A 97 1.51 6.84 -1.54
CA GLY A 97 2.81 6.25 -1.84
C GLY A 97 3.61 7.13 -2.78
N GLU A 98 4.94 7.07 -2.67
CA GLU A 98 5.83 7.74 -3.61
C GLU A 98 7.14 6.99 -3.75
N ILE A 99 7.74 7.09 -4.93
CA ILE A 99 9.07 6.55 -5.17
C ILE A 99 10.09 7.59 -4.74
N THR A 100 11.10 7.14 -4.00
CA THR A 100 12.17 8.02 -3.50
C THR A 100 13.48 7.83 -4.24
N GLU A 101 13.72 6.64 -4.80
CA GLU A 101 14.97 6.36 -5.50
C GLU A 101 14.75 5.23 -6.50
N VAL A 102 15.35 5.35 -7.67
CA VAL A 102 15.40 4.29 -8.67
C VAL A 102 16.84 4.07 -9.07
N SER A 103 17.31 2.85 -8.90
CA SER A 103 18.64 2.45 -9.34
C SER A 103 18.52 1.24 -10.26
N LYS A 104 19.66 0.74 -10.77
CA LYS A 104 19.67 -0.37 -11.69
C LYS A 104 19.08 -1.65 -11.08
N ARG A 105 19.28 -1.89 -9.78
CA ARG A 105 18.86 -3.12 -9.10
C ARG A 105 17.75 -2.91 -8.09
N LEU A 106 17.61 -1.73 -7.56
CA LEU A 106 16.70 -1.44 -6.45
C LEU A 106 15.85 -0.23 -6.73
N ILE A 107 14.64 -0.26 -6.16
CA ILE A 107 13.76 0.89 -6.11
C ILE A 107 13.41 1.09 -4.64
N LYS A 108 13.48 2.33 -4.18
CA LYS A 108 13.06 2.68 -2.82
C LYS A 108 11.81 3.53 -2.90
N ALA A 109 10.90 3.27 -1.97
CA ALA A 109 9.62 3.95 -1.90
C ALA A 109 9.24 4.21 -0.46
N LYS A 110 8.33 5.15 -0.25
CA LYS A 110 7.73 5.40 1.04
C LYS A 110 6.22 5.55 0.91
N ALA A 111 5.51 5.31 1.99
CA ALA A 111 4.06 5.41 2.01
C ALA A 111 3.58 5.82 3.40
N ARG A 112 2.35 6.33 3.48
CA ARG A 112 1.74 6.68 4.76
C ARG A 112 0.24 6.44 4.72
N VAL A 113 -0.31 6.18 5.91
CA VAL A 113 -1.75 6.05 6.13
C VAL A 113 -2.16 7.19 7.05
N VAL A 114 -3.15 7.95 6.62
CA VAL A 114 -3.68 9.08 7.40
C VAL A 114 -5.20 9.01 7.47
N LYS A 115 -5.78 9.66 8.47
CA LYS A 115 -7.22 9.87 8.54
C LYS A 115 -7.61 11.07 7.67
N GLU A 116 -8.91 11.26 7.48
CA GLU A 116 -9.40 12.40 6.70
C GLU A 116 -8.98 13.74 7.28
N ASP A 117 -8.83 13.83 8.61
CA ASP A 117 -8.35 15.06 9.28
C ASP A 117 -6.83 15.22 9.21
N ARG A 118 -6.15 14.37 8.42
CA ARG A 118 -4.70 14.36 8.20
C ARG A 118 -3.87 13.84 9.38
N THR A 119 -4.49 13.23 10.38
CA THR A 119 -3.75 12.55 11.45
C THR A 119 -2.95 11.40 10.87
N LEU A 120 -1.63 11.40 11.09
CA LEU A 120 -0.75 10.33 10.64
C LEU A 120 -0.93 9.10 11.53
N LEU A 121 -1.29 7.97 10.95
CA LEU A 121 -1.51 6.73 11.67
C LEU A 121 -0.33 5.78 11.55
N ALA A 122 0.25 5.69 10.36
CA ALA A 122 1.40 4.82 10.11
C ALA A 122 2.18 5.31 8.91
N GLU A 123 3.45 4.94 8.85
CA GLU A 123 4.30 5.22 7.69
C GLU A 123 5.19 4.02 7.43
N GLY A 124 5.56 3.85 6.16
CA GLY A 124 6.37 2.73 5.72
C GLY A 124 7.43 3.14 4.72
N LYS A 125 8.50 2.38 4.70
CA LYS A 125 9.56 2.47 3.69
C LYS A 125 9.81 1.08 3.16
N SER A 126 10.02 0.96 1.87
CA SER A 126 10.36 -0.32 1.28
C SER A 126 11.51 -0.21 0.31
N THR A 127 12.19 -1.34 0.15
CA THR A 127 13.17 -1.55 -0.91
C THR A 127 12.65 -2.69 -1.76
N LEU A 128 12.53 -2.45 -3.05
CA LEU A 128 12.06 -3.46 -4.00
C LEU A 128 13.23 -3.86 -4.89
N MET A 129 13.37 -5.17 -5.14
CA MET A 129 14.40 -5.68 -6.02
C MET A 129 13.85 -5.80 -7.43
N ARG A 130 14.58 -5.21 -8.38
CA ARG A 130 14.23 -5.29 -9.79
C ARG A 130 14.68 -6.64 -10.36
N SER A 131 13.83 -7.18 -11.20
CA SER A 131 14.18 -8.41 -11.91
C SER A 131 14.96 -8.13 -13.19
#